data_9dd40fe83c1573a39c1260e4c9984a77
#
_entry.id   9dd40fe83c1573a39c1260e4c9984a77
#
_cell.length_a   1.000
_cell.length_b   1.000
_cell.length_c   1.000
_cell.angle_alpha   90.00
_cell.angle_beta   90.00
_cell.angle_gamma   90.00
#
_symmetry.space_group_name_H-M   'P 1'
#
loop_
_entity.id
_entity.type
_entity.pdbx_description
1 polymer ?
#
loop_
_entity_poly.entity_id
_entity_poly.type
_entity_poly.pdbx_seq_one_letter_code
_entity_poly.pdbx_strand_id
1 'polypeptide(L)'
;MNIKLIKLKKYTEKNGSLTPIYLNKLSKFKIKRLFILDGKINAIRGKHAHKRCTQIFLPIKGKTEIKLTKNFSKKYILNPKSRNLLRVPPLTWCEIKFLEQDCVIVVLCDVNFNQKEYIRNYKNFLKVIHKL
;
A
#
# COMPACT_ATOMS: atom_id res chain seq x y z
N MET A 1 5.26 -3.35 13.53
CA MET A 1 4.15 -2.52 13.03
C MET A 1 3.22 -3.41 12.22
N ASN A 2 1.92 -3.32 12.43
CA ASN A 2 0.95 -4.21 11.82
C ASN A 2 0.32 -3.62 10.55
N ILE A 3 -0.28 -4.49 9.74
CA ILE A 3 -1.18 -4.06 8.67
C ILE A 3 -2.29 -3.23 9.30
N LYS A 4 -2.56 -2.06 8.74
CA LYS A 4 -3.61 -1.19 9.28
C LYS A 4 -4.28 -0.39 8.17
N LEU A 5 -5.60 -0.49 8.12
CA LEU A 5 -6.43 0.41 7.31
C LEU A 5 -6.73 1.64 8.15
N ILE A 6 -6.26 2.79 7.70
CA ILE A 6 -6.32 4.04 8.46
C ILE A 6 -7.34 4.96 7.80
N LYS A 7 -8.35 5.39 8.56
CA LYS A 7 -9.33 6.35 8.09
C LYS A 7 -8.79 7.76 8.28
N LEU A 8 -8.85 8.56 7.23
CA LEU A 8 -8.42 9.95 7.24
C LEU A 8 -9.60 10.87 7.50
N LYS A 9 -9.34 11.99 8.16
CA LYS A 9 -10.36 13.00 8.41
C LYS A 9 -10.44 13.95 7.23
N LYS A 10 -11.65 14.12 6.70
CA LYS A 10 -11.96 15.04 5.63
C LYS A 10 -12.58 16.31 6.21
N TYR A 11 -12.02 17.43 5.87
CA TYR A 11 -12.57 18.75 6.21
C TYR A 11 -13.26 19.32 4.97
N THR A 12 -14.58 19.43 5.03
CA THR A 12 -15.38 19.86 3.89
C THR A 12 -15.73 21.33 4.04
N GLU A 13 -15.51 22.08 2.96
CA GLU A 13 -15.88 23.49 2.85
C GLU A 13 -16.79 23.68 1.63
N LYS A 14 -17.32 24.92 1.45
CA LYS A 14 -18.26 25.24 0.37
C LYS A 14 -17.70 24.87 -1.03
N ASN A 15 -16.41 25.13 -1.26
CA ASN A 15 -15.80 24.98 -2.58
C ASN A 15 -14.88 23.75 -2.69
N GLY A 16 -14.93 22.84 -1.75
CA GLY A 16 -14.10 21.66 -1.79
C GLY A 16 -13.82 21.05 -0.43
N SER A 17 -12.80 20.23 -0.37
CA SER A 17 -12.41 19.56 0.86
C SER A 17 -10.91 19.43 0.98
N LEU A 18 -10.44 19.27 2.21
CA LEU A 18 -9.04 19.05 2.55
C LEU A 18 -8.95 17.77 3.37
N THR A 19 -7.99 16.90 3.01
CA THR A 19 -7.69 15.71 3.79
C THR A 19 -6.19 15.72 4.13
N PRO A 20 -5.81 16.12 5.35
CA PRO A 20 -4.41 16.12 5.73
C PRO A 20 -3.90 14.72 6.03
N ILE A 21 -2.65 14.47 5.72
CA ILE A 21 -1.98 13.21 6.01
C ILE A 21 -0.68 13.53 6.75
N TYR A 22 -0.58 13.05 7.98
CA TYR A 22 0.58 13.31 8.82
C TYR A 22 1.58 12.16 8.67
N LEU A 23 2.61 12.36 7.87
CA LEU A 23 3.56 11.32 7.48
C LEU A 23 4.32 10.73 8.67
N ASN A 24 4.64 11.55 9.66
CA ASN A 24 5.35 11.12 10.87
C ASN A 24 4.55 10.12 11.73
N LYS A 25 3.24 10.00 11.50
CA LYS A 25 2.38 9.07 12.22
C LYS A 25 2.17 7.75 11.49
N LEU A 26 2.64 7.63 10.25
CA LEU A 26 2.38 6.49 9.38
C LEU A 26 3.47 5.42 9.43
N SER A 27 4.69 5.80 9.77
CA SER A 27 5.83 4.91 9.83
C SER A 27 6.73 5.30 10.99
N LYS A 28 7.47 4.32 11.54
CA LYS A 28 8.52 4.57 12.55
C LYS A 28 9.71 5.31 11.94
N PHE A 29 9.90 5.17 10.64
CA PHE A 29 11.01 5.76 9.93
C PHE A 29 10.52 6.88 9.03
N LYS A 30 11.44 7.77 8.66
CA LYS A 30 11.14 8.87 7.76
C LYS A 30 10.74 8.34 6.38
N ILE A 31 9.68 8.91 5.79
CA ILE A 31 9.29 8.61 4.42
C ILE A 31 10.38 9.15 3.48
N LYS A 32 10.93 8.28 2.66
CA LYS A 32 12.06 8.59 1.77
C LYS A 32 11.72 8.60 0.30
N ARG A 33 10.64 7.91 -0.08
CA ARG A 33 10.27 7.77 -1.49
C ARG A 33 8.76 7.79 -1.62
N LEU A 34 8.31 8.41 -2.69
CA LEU A 34 6.92 8.38 -3.11
C LEU A 34 6.90 7.95 -4.57
N PHE A 35 6.01 7.07 -4.94
CA PHE A 35 5.78 6.78 -6.36
C PHE A 35 4.28 6.72 -6.65
N ILE A 36 3.95 6.92 -7.92
CA ILE A 36 2.59 6.87 -8.43
C ILE A 36 2.43 5.58 -9.21
N LEU A 37 1.39 4.84 -8.91
CA LEU A 37 1.07 3.60 -9.58
C LEU A 37 -0.28 3.75 -10.25
N ASP A 38 -0.33 3.50 -11.54
CA ASP A 38 -1.57 3.45 -12.29
C ASP A 38 -1.64 2.14 -13.07
N GLY A 39 -2.82 1.81 -13.57
CA GLY A 39 -2.99 0.58 -14.30
C GLY A 39 -4.37 0.44 -14.91
N LYS A 40 -4.47 -0.55 -15.82
CA LYS A 40 -5.71 -0.88 -16.50
C LYS A 40 -6.60 -1.72 -15.61
N ILE A 41 -7.89 -1.65 -15.84
CA ILE A 41 -8.87 -2.49 -15.13
C ILE A 41 -8.47 -3.96 -15.20
N ASN A 42 -8.57 -4.66 -14.06
CA ASN A 42 -8.22 -6.07 -13.85
C ASN A 42 -6.73 -6.41 -13.96
N ALA A 43 -5.86 -5.45 -14.25
CA ALA A 43 -4.42 -5.69 -14.20
C ALA A 43 -3.99 -5.94 -12.74
N ILE A 44 -3.06 -6.87 -12.58
CA ILE A 44 -2.48 -7.21 -11.28
C ILE A 44 -1.01 -6.79 -11.26
N ARG A 45 -0.65 -5.99 -10.28
CA ARG A 45 0.72 -5.52 -10.06
C ARG A 45 1.18 -5.91 -8.66
N GLY A 46 2.44 -5.65 -8.38
CA GLY A 46 3.05 -6.03 -7.11
C GLY A 46 3.62 -7.42 -7.20
N LYS A 47 2.95 -8.40 -6.62
CA LYS A 47 3.40 -9.80 -6.52
C LYS A 47 4.79 -9.90 -5.93
N HIS A 48 4.96 -9.23 -4.80
CA HIS A 48 6.23 -9.22 -4.08
C HIS A 48 6.01 -8.86 -2.61
N ALA A 49 7.07 -9.03 -1.84
CA ALA A 49 7.14 -8.53 -0.47
C ALA A 49 8.43 -7.71 -0.31
N HIS A 50 8.46 -6.84 0.67
CA HIS A 50 9.64 -6.06 1.03
C HIS A 50 10.29 -6.64 2.28
N LYS A 51 11.62 -6.59 2.34
CA LYS A 51 12.35 -7.08 3.49
C LYS A 51 12.27 -6.15 4.69
N ARG A 52 12.40 -4.84 4.45
CA ARG A 52 12.46 -3.82 5.51
C ARG A 52 11.49 -2.66 5.30
N CYS A 53 11.05 -2.43 4.07
CA CYS A 53 10.22 -1.27 3.74
C CYS A 53 8.81 -1.41 4.27
N THR A 54 8.33 -0.38 4.97
CA THR A 54 6.91 -0.17 5.22
C THR A 54 6.36 0.67 4.08
N GLN A 55 5.25 0.24 3.50
CA GLN A 55 4.58 0.97 2.43
C GLN A 55 3.23 1.49 2.90
N ILE A 56 2.88 2.68 2.42
CA ILE A 56 1.59 3.30 2.67
C ILE A 56 0.91 3.48 1.31
N PHE A 57 -0.24 2.87 1.12
CA PHE A 57 -1.03 2.98 -0.11
C PHE A 57 -2.14 3.98 0.08
N LEU A 58 -2.17 5.00 -0.78
CA LEU A 58 -3.19 6.04 -0.77
C LEU A 58 -3.95 6.05 -2.11
N PRO A 59 -5.24 5.70 -2.13
CA PRO A 59 -6.01 5.75 -3.38
C PRO A 59 -6.30 7.19 -3.76
N ILE A 60 -6.02 7.55 -5.01
CA ILE A 60 -6.27 8.88 -5.55
C ILE A 60 -7.46 8.85 -6.50
N LYS A 61 -7.58 7.82 -7.34
CA LYS A 61 -8.66 7.68 -8.32
C LYS A 61 -8.98 6.21 -8.53
N GLY A 62 -10.27 5.89 -8.50
CA GLY A 62 -10.76 4.54 -8.74
C GLY A 62 -10.56 3.59 -7.56
N LYS A 63 -11.28 2.47 -7.59
CA LYS A 63 -11.20 1.43 -6.57
C LYS A 63 -10.08 0.47 -6.90
N THR A 64 -9.28 0.13 -5.89
CA THR A 64 -8.19 -0.83 -6.02
C THR A 64 -8.30 -1.86 -4.90
N GLU A 65 -8.11 -3.12 -5.26
CA GLU A 65 -8.04 -4.22 -4.31
C GLU A 65 -6.57 -4.52 -4.00
N ILE A 66 -6.23 -4.53 -2.72
CA ILE A 66 -4.90 -4.90 -2.24
C ILE A 66 -5.05 -6.22 -1.48
N LYS A 67 -4.46 -7.29 -2.01
CA LYS A 67 -4.41 -8.57 -1.34
C LYS A 67 -3.09 -8.70 -0.60
N LEU A 68 -3.17 -8.85 0.69
CA LEU A 68 -2.00 -9.00 1.56
C LEU A 68 -1.97 -10.39 2.16
N THR A 69 -0.80 -11.03 2.12
CA THR A 69 -0.60 -12.35 2.69
C THR A 69 0.61 -12.33 3.63
N LYS A 70 0.39 -12.75 4.85
CA LYS A 70 1.44 -13.00 5.83
C LYS A 70 1.30 -14.43 6.35
N ASN A 71 0.49 -14.67 7.37
CA ASN A 71 0.11 -16.01 7.80
C ASN A 71 -1.16 -16.49 7.10
N PHE A 72 -2.01 -15.56 6.72
CA PHE A 72 -3.22 -15.80 5.93
C PHE A 72 -3.41 -14.61 4.98
N SER A 73 -4.27 -14.80 3.98
CA SER A 73 -4.54 -13.76 2.99
C SER A 73 -5.77 -12.96 3.37
N LYS A 74 -5.70 -11.64 3.16
CA LYS A 74 -6.84 -10.74 3.32
C LYS A 74 -6.84 -9.71 2.21
N LYS A 75 -8.03 -9.38 1.71
CA LYS A 75 -8.24 -8.37 0.68
C LYS A 75 -8.74 -7.08 1.31
N TYR A 76 -8.17 -5.97 0.87
CA TYR A 76 -8.56 -4.62 1.28
C TYR A 76 -8.99 -3.87 0.03
N ILE A 77 -10.13 -3.19 0.12
CA ILE A 77 -10.59 -2.33 -0.98
C ILE A 77 -10.28 -0.89 -0.62
N LEU A 78 -9.45 -0.25 -1.44
CA LEU A 78 -9.13 1.17 -1.30
C LEU A 78 -9.98 1.97 -2.27
N ASN A 79 -10.68 2.96 -1.74
CA ASN A 79 -11.57 3.83 -2.50
C ASN A 79 -11.30 5.28 -2.08
N PRO A 80 -10.98 6.19 -3.02
CA PRO A 80 -10.74 7.60 -2.68
C PRO A 80 -11.89 8.24 -1.89
N LYS A 81 -13.13 7.84 -2.17
CA LYS A 81 -14.32 8.36 -1.49
C LYS A 81 -14.35 8.01 0.00
N SER A 82 -13.75 6.90 0.39
CA SER A 82 -13.72 6.45 1.78
C SER A 82 -12.63 7.13 2.61
N ARG A 83 -11.73 7.87 1.97
CA ARG A 83 -10.61 8.55 2.64
C ARG A 83 -9.80 7.60 3.54
N ASN A 84 -9.52 6.41 3.01
CA ASN A 84 -8.71 5.41 3.70
C ASN A 84 -7.33 5.32 3.07
N LEU A 85 -6.34 5.00 3.89
CA LEU A 85 -5.04 4.54 3.41
C LEU A 85 -4.69 3.21 4.09
N LEU A 86 -3.80 2.46 3.46
CA LEU A 86 -3.42 1.14 3.94
C LEU A 86 -1.93 1.12 4.25
N ARG A 87 -1.57 0.81 5.49
CA ARG A 87 -0.18 0.61 5.89
C ARG A 87 0.18 -0.86 5.80
N VAL A 88 1.24 -1.16 5.07
CA VAL A 88 1.73 -2.51 4.83
C VAL A 88 3.13 -2.65 5.42
N PRO A 89 3.30 -3.43 6.48
CA PRO A 89 4.62 -3.65 7.09
C PRO A 89 5.50 -4.52 6.20
N PRO A 90 6.81 -4.55 6.46
CA PRO A 90 7.70 -5.47 5.74
C PRO A 90 7.28 -6.93 5.94
N LEU A 91 7.81 -7.80 5.08
CA LEU A 91 7.54 -9.24 5.07
C LEU A 91 6.06 -9.56 4.94
N THR A 92 5.39 -8.82 4.09
CA THR A 92 4.00 -9.02 3.73
C THR A 92 3.90 -9.11 2.20
N TRP A 93 3.38 -10.23 1.70
CA TRP A 93 3.21 -10.41 0.25
C TRP A 93 2.03 -9.56 -0.22
N CYS A 94 2.26 -8.79 -1.26
CA CYS A 94 1.31 -7.81 -1.76
C CYS A 94 0.97 -8.07 -3.22
N GLU A 95 -0.32 -8.06 -3.55
CA GLU A 95 -0.83 -8.07 -4.91
C GLU A 95 -1.87 -6.97 -5.05
N ILE A 96 -1.73 -6.16 -6.09
CA ILE A 96 -2.56 -4.99 -6.34
C ILE A 96 -3.39 -5.25 -7.59
N LYS A 97 -4.71 -5.17 -7.47
CA LYS A 97 -5.62 -5.32 -8.61
C LYS A 97 -6.46 -4.07 -8.77
N PHE A 98 -6.42 -3.49 -9.98
CA PHE A 98 -7.23 -2.31 -10.30
C PHE A 98 -8.64 -2.77 -10.67
N LEU A 99 -9.66 -2.26 -9.96
CA LEU A 99 -11.05 -2.68 -10.14
C LEU A 99 -11.83 -1.77 -11.09
N GLU A 100 -11.27 -0.64 -11.45
CA GLU A 100 -11.88 0.34 -12.34
C GLU A 100 -10.87 0.82 -13.37
N GLN A 101 -11.35 1.52 -14.40
CA GLN A 101 -10.47 2.20 -15.35
C GLN A 101 -9.78 3.38 -14.67
N ASP A 102 -8.57 3.68 -15.14
CA ASP A 102 -7.82 4.86 -14.73
C ASP A 102 -7.57 4.96 -13.22
N CYS A 103 -7.37 3.80 -12.56
CA CYS A 103 -7.00 3.80 -11.15
C CYS A 103 -5.63 4.43 -10.95
N VAL A 104 -5.51 5.25 -9.90
CA VAL A 104 -4.25 5.87 -9.49
C VAL A 104 -4.07 5.70 -7.99
N ILE A 105 -2.91 5.19 -7.60
CA ILE A 105 -2.51 5.04 -6.19
C ILE A 105 -1.18 5.75 -5.99
N VAL A 106 -1.06 6.49 -4.91
CA VAL A 106 0.22 6.99 -4.41
C VAL A 106 0.74 6.01 -3.37
N VAL A 107 2.00 5.63 -3.48
CA VAL A 107 2.66 4.74 -2.52
C VAL A 107 3.82 5.48 -1.87
N LEU A 108 3.80 5.50 -0.54
CA LEU A 108 4.86 6.10 0.27
C LEU A 108 5.73 4.98 0.85
N CYS A 109 7.04 5.15 0.80
CA CYS A 109 8.00 4.15 1.28
C CYS A 109 8.98 4.80 2.26
N ASP A 110 9.33 4.08 3.31
CA ASP A 110 10.33 4.52 4.29
C ASP A 110 11.74 4.01 3.99
N VAL A 111 11.94 3.37 2.85
CA VAL A 111 13.23 2.88 2.36
C VAL A 111 13.39 3.33 0.92
N ASN A 112 14.60 3.75 0.55
CA ASN A 112 14.94 4.09 -0.83
C ASN A 112 14.85 2.84 -1.72
N PHE A 113 14.64 3.04 -3.03
CA PHE A 113 14.60 1.94 -3.97
C PHE A 113 15.90 1.15 -3.95
N ASN A 114 15.76 -0.18 -3.80
CA ASN A 114 16.86 -1.12 -3.87
C ASN A 114 16.27 -2.48 -4.27
N GLN A 115 16.73 -3.03 -5.40
CA GLN A 115 16.26 -4.33 -5.89
C GLN A 115 16.42 -5.45 -4.86
N LYS A 116 17.47 -5.40 -4.05
CA LYS A 116 17.74 -6.39 -3.00
C LYS A 116 16.70 -6.39 -1.88
N GLU A 117 15.93 -5.30 -1.78
CA GLU A 117 14.86 -5.15 -0.81
C GLU A 117 13.63 -6.02 -1.15
N TYR A 118 13.49 -6.44 -2.41
CA TYR A 118 12.30 -7.13 -2.89
C TYR A 118 12.46 -8.65 -2.81
N ILE A 119 11.38 -9.32 -2.40
CA ILE A 119 11.20 -10.76 -2.51
C ILE A 119 10.13 -10.97 -3.57
N ARG A 120 10.52 -11.44 -4.76
CA ARG A 120 9.62 -11.54 -5.92
C ARG A 120 9.12 -12.96 -6.19
N ASN A 121 9.68 -13.96 -5.50
CA ASN A 121 9.26 -15.34 -5.62
C ASN A 121 8.49 -15.75 -4.37
N TYR A 122 7.27 -16.23 -4.55
CA TYR A 122 6.37 -16.53 -3.43
C TYR A 122 6.93 -17.67 -2.55
N LYS A 123 7.57 -18.68 -3.15
CA LYS A 123 8.18 -19.75 -2.37
C LYS A 123 9.31 -19.23 -1.48
N ASN A 124 10.10 -18.30 -2.00
CA ASN A 124 11.15 -17.65 -1.21
C ASN A 124 10.56 -16.83 -0.08
N PHE A 125 9.47 -16.13 -0.35
CA PHE A 125 8.74 -15.38 0.67
C PHE A 125 8.30 -16.29 1.81
N LEU A 126 7.69 -17.44 1.50
CA LEU A 126 7.26 -18.40 2.52
C LEU A 126 8.43 -18.93 3.35
N LYS A 127 9.58 -19.18 2.72
CA LYS A 127 10.78 -19.60 3.44
C LYS A 127 11.25 -18.53 4.42
N VAL A 128 11.21 -17.27 4.03
CA VAL A 128 11.67 -16.17 4.87
C VAL A 128 10.75 -16.01 6.09
N ILE A 129 9.43 -15.99 5.91
CA ILE A 129 8.50 -15.80 7.03
C ILE A 129 8.46 -17.01 7.96
N HIS A 130 8.67 -18.21 7.47
CA HIS A 130 8.68 -19.44 8.29
C HIS A 130 9.96 -19.61 9.11
N LYS A 131 11.01 -18.85 8.82
CA LYS A 131 12.26 -18.85 9.60
C LYS A 131 12.21 -17.86 10.78
N LEU A 132 11.20 -17.07 10.83
CA LEU A 132 11.04 -16.05 11.89
C LEU A 132 10.35 -16.66 13.15
#